data_0ae186bd4bac09f36ab9d4ff72334c1d
#
_entry.id   0ae186bd4bac09f36ab9d4ff72334c1d
#
_cell.length_a   1.000
_cell.length_b   1.000
_cell.length_c   1.000
_cell.angle_alpha   90.00
_cell.angle_beta   90.00
_cell.angle_gamma   90.00
#
_symmetry.space_group_name_H-M   'P 1'
#
loop_
_entity.id
_entity.type
_entity.pdbx_description
1 polymer ?
#
loop_
_entity_poly.entity_id
_entity_poly.type
_entity_poly.pdbx_seq_one_letter_code
_entity_poly.pdbx_strand_id
1 'polypeptide(L)'
;MTPRPAVLLTLIGLSLLGVSGSALADPPPVRTPVIVAAIGDSLTDARSHGGRFLDLLRARCPNSRFDNYGVGGQMVNQMRHRFADEVFAPGKPAYTHVIVFGGVNDLYSDLTAGRTPAKIEQDLARMYEEAHRRGAKVVAVTVAPWGGFTRYFNASRSAATLEVNRWILAQRDASAIEAAVDAYKLLSCGDPTTLCPSYAVPNKDGLHFGDEGHKRLGEAMLAQVFSSCA
;
A
#
# COMPACT_ATOMS: atom_id res chain seq x y z
N MET A 1 -40.80 -76.96 47.33
CA MET A 1 -40.82 -75.86 46.33
C MET A 1 -40.91 -74.55 47.11
N THR A 2 -39.80 -73.92 47.27
CA THR A 2 -39.65 -72.61 48.00
C THR A 2 -39.45 -71.48 47.01
N PRO A 3 -40.21 -70.37 47.13
CA PRO A 3 -40.00 -69.22 46.22
C PRO A 3 -38.76 -68.41 46.63
N ARG A 4 -38.01 -68.00 45.64
CA ARG A 4 -36.89 -67.08 45.75
C ARG A 4 -37.37 -65.61 45.87
N PRO A 5 -36.72 -64.77 46.66
CA PRO A 5 -37.06 -63.36 46.74
C PRO A 5 -36.44 -62.57 45.54
N ALA A 6 -37.22 -61.65 45.03
CA ALA A 6 -36.78 -60.65 43.99
C ALA A 6 -35.94 -59.55 44.62
N VAL A 7 -34.75 -59.30 44.01
CA VAL A 7 -33.84 -58.19 44.37
C VAL A 7 -34.28 -56.96 43.56
N LEU A 8 -34.66 -55.89 44.20
CA LEU A 8 -35.01 -54.63 43.61
C LEU A 8 -33.71 -53.80 43.47
N LEU A 9 -33.22 -53.61 42.24
CA LEU A 9 -32.08 -52.72 41.96
C LEU A 9 -32.57 -51.30 41.86
N THR A 10 -32.17 -50.46 42.79
CA THR A 10 -32.39 -49.03 42.76
C THR A 10 -31.29 -48.36 41.91
N LEU A 11 -31.65 -47.81 40.74
CA LEU A 11 -30.77 -47.00 39.91
C LEU A 11 -30.66 -45.58 40.49
N ILE A 12 -29.51 -45.24 41.01
CA ILE A 12 -29.15 -43.86 41.41
C ILE A 12 -28.70 -43.13 40.17
N GLY A 13 -29.55 -42.20 39.70
CA GLY A 13 -29.23 -41.30 38.59
C GLY A 13 -28.21 -40.24 39.02
N LEU A 14 -27.01 -40.32 38.49
CA LEU A 14 -25.95 -39.30 38.67
C LEU A 14 -26.21 -38.16 37.69
N SER A 15 -26.76 -37.05 38.18
CA SER A 15 -26.91 -35.81 37.39
C SER A 15 -25.55 -35.13 37.23
N LEU A 16 -24.97 -35.17 36.03
CA LEU A 16 -23.79 -34.37 35.66
C LEU A 16 -24.20 -32.92 35.47
N LEU A 17 -23.90 -32.07 36.44
CA LEU A 17 -23.95 -30.62 36.30
C LEU A 17 -22.87 -30.19 35.28
N GLY A 18 -23.31 -29.83 34.06
CA GLY A 18 -22.46 -29.27 33.02
C GLY A 18 -21.94 -27.92 33.48
N VAL A 19 -20.63 -27.84 33.78
CA VAL A 19 -19.94 -26.57 33.99
C VAL A 19 -19.78 -25.91 32.60
N SER A 20 -20.63 -24.93 32.33
CA SER A 20 -20.46 -24.04 31.15
C SER A 20 -19.20 -23.23 31.36
N GLY A 21 -18.09 -23.69 30.79
CA GLY A 21 -16.85 -22.92 30.70
C GLY A 21 -17.09 -21.69 29.81
N SER A 22 -17.12 -20.51 30.40
CA SER A 22 -17.04 -19.25 29.65
C SER A 22 -15.70 -19.26 28.90
N ALA A 23 -15.73 -19.42 27.59
CA ALA A 23 -14.55 -19.20 26.76
C ALA A 23 -14.09 -17.74 27.01
N LEU A 24 -12.93 -17.56 27.60
CA LEU A 24 -12.28 -16.26 27.67
C LEU A 24 -12.05 -15.80 26.23
N ALA A 25 -12.62 -14.65 25.86
CA ALA A 25 -12.35 -14.04 24.57
C ALA A 25 -10.84 -13.82 24.45
N ASP A 26 -10.28 -14.19 23.31
CA ASP A 26 -8.86 -13.93 23.04
C ASP A 26 -8.58 -12.44 23.26
N PRO A 27 -7.42 -12.09 23.87
CA PRO A 27 -7.04 -10.70 24.03
C PRO A 27 -6.99 -10.01 22.65
N PRO A 28 -7.45 -8.75 22.57
CA PRO A 28 -7.42 -8.03 21.29
C PRO A 28 -6.00 -8.04 20.72
N PRO A 29 -5.85 -8.14 19.39
CA PRO A 29 -4.53 -8.17 18.75
C PRO A 29 -3.71 -6.93 19.17
N VAL A 30 -2.45 -7.14 19.50
CA VAL A 30 -1.54 -6.05 19.85
C VAL A 30 -1.30 -5.21 18.60
N ARG A 31 -1.77 -3.96 18.61
CA ARG A 31 -1.55 -3.01 17.53
C ARG A 31 -0.13 -2.47 17.60
N THR A 32 0.59 -2.56 16.47
CA THR A 32 1.97 -2.05 16.39
C THR A 32 1.96 -0.71 15.66
N PRO A 33 2.19 0.41 16.35
CA PRO A 33 2.25 1.73 15.71
C PRO A 33 3.38 1.79 14.68
N VAL A 34 3.12 2.48 13.56
CA VAL A 34 4.11 2.74 12.51
C VAL A 34 4.30 4.25 12.31
N ILE A 35 5.49 4.65 11.87
CA ILE A 35 5.80 6.03 11.48
C ILE A 35 6.22 5.97 10.01
N VAL A 36 5.41 6.55 9.14
CA VAL A 36 5.50 6.37 7.68
C VAL A 36 5.74 7.72 6.99
N ALA A 37 6.71 7.77 6.10
CA ALA A 37 6.86 8.85 5.12
C ALA A 37 6.32 8.38 3.77
N ALA A 38 5.51 9.18 3.09
CA ALA A 38 5.08 8.93 1.72
C ALA A 38 5.69 9.98 0.79
N ILE A 39 6.60 9.57 -0.09
CA ILE A 39 7.19 10.42 -1.11
C ILE A 39 6.61 10.08 -2.47
N GLY A 40 6.29 11.10 -3.26
CA GLY A 40 5.68 10.92 -4.57
C GLY A 40 5.50 12.23 -5.33
N ASP A 41 4.74 12.11 -6.41
CA ASP A 41 4.34 13.19 -7.30
C ASP A 41 2.93 13.74 -6.97
N SER A 42 2.18 14.21 -7.98
CA SER A 42 0.82 14.74 -7.81
C SER A 42 -0.17 13.71 -7.24
N LEU A 43 0.06 12.41 -7.45
CA LEU A 43 -0.79 11.35 -6.89
C LEU A 43 -0.60 11.20 -5.36
N THR A 44 0.47 11.77 -4.81
CA THR A 44 0.75 11.85 -3.37
C THR A 44 0.57 13.26 -2.81
N ASP A 45 0.81 14.32 -3.62
CA ASP A 45 0.74 15.71 -3.16
C ASP A 45 -0.69 16.15 -2.77
N ALA A 46 -0.88 16.44 -1.49
CA ALA A 46 -2.17 16.90 -0.96
C ALA A 46 -2.67 18.22 -1.62
N ARG A 47 -1.76 19.07 -2.10
CA ARG A 47 -2.10 20.32 -2.82
C ARG A 47 -2.67 20.05 -4.21
N SER A 48 -2.36 18.88 -4.77
CA SER A 48 -2.89 18.36 -6.04
C SER A 48 -4.08 17.42 -5.84
N HIS A 49 -4.70 17.43 -4.67
CA HIS A 49 -5.74 16.48 -4.26
C HIS A 49 -5.29 15.01 -4.22
N GLY A 50 -3.98 14.74 -4.26
CA GLY A 50 -3.38 13.43 -4.06
C GLY A 50 -3.22 13.06 -2.58
N GLY A 51 -2.68 11.87 -2.32
CA GLY A 51 -2.34 11.44 -0.96
C GLY A 51 -3.50 11.05 -0.06
N ARG A 52 -4.74 11.04 -0.53
CA ARG A 52 -5.93 10.67 0.28
C ARG A 52 -5.92 9.20 0.72
N PHE A 53 -5.13 8.35 0.10
CA PHE A 53 -4.86 7.01 0.61
C PHE A 53 -4.20 7.03 2.00
N LEU A 54 -3.44 8.09 2.34
CA LEU A 54 -2.89 8.29 3.67
C LEU A 54 -3.96 8.66 4.70
N ASP A 55 -5.03 9.34 4.30
CA ASP A 55 -6.13 9.67 5.21
C ASP A 55 -6.88 8.42 5.67
N LEU A 56 -7.06 7.46 4.76
CA LEU A 56 -7.60 6.15 5.12
C LEU A 56 -6.67 5.42 6.10
N LEU A 57 -5.36 5.42 5.84
CA LEU A 57 -4.39 4.78 6.72
C LEU A 57 -4.36 5.44 8.11
N ARG A 58 -4.42 6.78 8.19
CA ARG A 58 -4.52 7.53 9.46
C ARG A 58 -5.78 7.15 10.23
N ALA A 59 -6.91 7.06 9.56
CA ALA A 59 -8.18 6.69 10.18
C ALA A 59 -8.18 5.26 10.73
N ARG A 60 -7.50 4.35 10.05
CA ARG A 60 -7.45 2.93 10.44
C ARG A 60 -6.34 2.61 11.44
N CYS A 61 -5.30 3.41 11.50
CA CYS A 61 -4.13 3.24 12.36
C CYS A 61 -3.96 4.45 13.31
N PRO A 62 -4.85 4.68 14.28
CA PRO A 62 -4.94 5.93 15.05
C PRO A 62 -3.70 6.25 15.88
N ASN A 63 -2.89 5.24 16.24
CA ASN A 63 -1.66 5.41 17.00
C ASN A 63 -0.41 5.55 16.13
N SER A 64 -0.60 5.62 14.79
CA SER A 64 0.46 5.69 13.81
C SER A 64 0.56 7.08 13.18
N ARG A 65 1.71 7.39 12.58
CA ARG A 65 1.96 8.66 11.91
C ARG A 65 2.22 8.42 10.42
N PHE A 66 1.57 9.23 9.57
CA PHE A 66 1.75 9.19 8.13
C PHE A 66 2.02 10.60 7.61
N ASP A 67 3.29 10.89 7.29
CA ASP A 67 3.73 12.17 6.75
C ASP A 67 3.71 12.15 5.21
N ASN A 68 3.25 13.24 4.62
CA ASN A 68 3.12 13.37 3.17
C ASN A 68 4.23 14.28 2.62
N TYR A 69 5.07 13.74 1.72
CA TYR A 69 6.14 14.40 0.99
C TYR A 69 5.88 14.39 -0.52
N GLY A 70 4.62 14.35 -0.95
CA GLY A 70 4.24 14.49 -2.36
C GLY A 70 4.51 15.89 -2.89
N VAL A 71 5.02 15.99 -4.13
CA VAL A 71 5.17 17.26 -4.85
C VAL A 71 4.73 17.05 -6.30
N GLY A 72 3.65 17.76 -6.69
CA GLY A 72 3.04 17.62 -7.99
C GLY A 72 4.01 17.83 -9.15
N GLY A 73 3.91 17.01 -10.19
CA GLY A 73 4.72 17.11 -11.40
C GLY A 73 6.15 16.57 -11.30
N GLN A 74 6.59 16.11 -10.13
CA GLN A 74 7.96 15.61 -9.98
C GLN A 74 8.18 14.26 -10.67
N MET A 75 9.33 14.18 -11.34
CA MET A 75 9.92 12.93 -11.81
C MET A 75 10.71 12.24 -10.67
N VAL A 76 10.98 10.95 -10.82
CA VAL A 76 11.67 10.15 -9.78
C VAL A 76 13.06 10.70 -9.44
N ASN A 77 13.82 11.21 -10.44
CA ASN A 77 15.12 11.83 -10.16
C ASN A 77 14.99 13.08 -9.27
N GLN A 78 13.93 13.88 -9.44
CA GLN A 78 13.67 15.05 -8.59
C GLN A 78 13.26 14.63 -7.18
N MET A 79 12.40 13.60 -7.07
CA MET A 79 12.07 12.98 -5.79
C MET A 79 13.33 12.49 -5.06
N ARG A 80 14.22 11.77 -5.78
CA ARG A 80 15.49 11.27 -5.24
C ARG A 80 16.41 12.38 -4.73
N HIS A 81 16.51 13.50 -5.46
CA HIS A 81 17.38 14.61 -5.07
C HIS A 81 17.00 15.21 -3.71
N ARG A 82 15.71 15.32 -3.39
CA ARG A 82 15.25 15.87 -2.11
C ARG A 82 15.00 14.83 -1.02
N PHE A 83 15.13 13.55 -1.35
CA PHE A 83 14.70 12.44 -0.48
C PHE A 83 15.41 12.46 0.89
N ALA A 84 16.73 12.48 0.89
CA ALA A 84 17.50 12.48 2.14
C ALA A 84 17.30 13.77 2.95
N ASP A 85 17.28 14.92 2.26
CA ASP A 85 17.24 16.23 2.90
C ASP A 85 15.88 16.61 3.45
N GLU A 86 14.80 16.07 2.90
CA GLU A 86 13.45 16.38 3.37
C GLU A 86 12.85 15.29 4.27
N VAL A 87 13.02 14.03 3.89
CA VAL A 87 12.43 12.90 4.62
C VAL A 87 13.26 12.56 5.86
N PHE A 88 14.58 12.58 5.74
CA PHE A 88 15.49 12.19 6.82
C PHE A 88 16.30 13.36 7.40
N ALA A 89 15.81 14.60 7.22
CA ALA A 89 16.44 15.78 7.79
C ALA A 89 16.55 15.69 9.33
N PRO A 90 17.51 16.39 9.94
CA PRO A 90 17.57 16.53 11.38
C PRO A 90 16.24 17.02 11.98
N GLY A 91 15.77 16.40 13.04
CA GLY A 91 14.48 16.70 13.68
C GLY A 91 13.27 15.98 13.08
N LYS A 92 13.44 15.23 12.00
CA LYS A 92 12.38 14.31 11.52
C LYS A 92 12.31 13.06 12.39
N PRO A 93 11.15 12.40 12.45
CA PRO A 93 11.04 11.15 13.21
C PRO A 93 11.84 10.03 12.54
N ALA A 94 12.20 9.01 13.31
CA ALA A 94 12.72 7.77 12.77
C ALA A 94 11.59 7.02 12.07
N TYR A 95 11.52 7.11 10.74
CA TYR A 95 10.50 6.42 9.96
C TYR A 95 10.72 4.91 10.00
N THR A 96 9.64 4.18 10.29
CA THR A 96 9.62 2.71 10.20
C THR A 96 9.42 2.23 8.77
N HIS A 97 8.71 3.04 7.95
CA HIS A 97 8.42 2.73 6.55
C HIS A 97 8.50 3.99 5.69
N VAL A 98 8.86 3.78 4.42
CA VAL A 98 8.75 4.78 3.36
C VAL A 98 7.90 4.23 2.23
N ILE A 99 6.81 4.92 1.89
CA ILE A 99 6.04 4.67 0.67
C ILE A 99 6.66 5.49 -0.45
N VAL A 100 7.01 4.83 -1.57
CA VAL A 100 7.56 5.47 -2.78
C VAL A 100 6.58 5.27 -3.93
N PHE A 101 5.99 6.37 -4.41
CA PHE A 101 4.98 6.35 -5.46
C PHE A 101 5.23 7.45 -6.50
N GLY A 102 5.76 7.09 -7.66
CA GLY A 102 6.08 8.01 -8.74
C GLY A 102 6.50 7.30 -10.03
N GLY A 103 6.83 8.07 -11.07
CA GLY A 103 7.33 7.57 -12.34
C GLY A 103 6.46 7.95 -13.55
N VAL A 104 5.21 8.30 -13.35
CA VAL A 104 4.33 8.69 -14.47
C VAL A 104 4.84 9.95 -15.17
N ASN A 105 5.38 10.92 -14.42
CA ASN A 105 5.93 12.15 -14.98
C ASN A 105 7.20 11.91 -15.82
N ASP A 106 8.00 10.93 -15.43
CA ASP A 106 9.15 10.45 -16.23
C ASP A 106 8.67 9.89 -17.57
N LEU A 107 7.63 9.03 -17.52
CA LEU A 107 7.14 8.28 -18.66
C LEU A 107 6.49 9.19 -19.71
N TYR A 108 5.73 10.21 -19.34
CA TYR A 108 5.16 11.12 -20.32
C TYR A 108 6.15 12.20 -20.78
N SER A 109 7.20 12.48 -20.02
CA SER A 109 8.29 13.41 -20.37
C SER A 109 9.52 12.72 -20.92
N ASP A 110 9.43 11.48 -21.37
CA ASP A 110 10.51 10.63 -21.83
C ASP A 110 11.43 11.35 -22.84
N LEU A 111 10.88 11.95 -23.89
CA LEU A 111 11.62 12.65 -24.93
C LEU A 111 12.16 14.00 -24.46
N THR A 112 11.39 14.76 -23.69
CA THR A 112 11.76 16.14 -23.28
C THR A 112 12.77 16.15 -22.14
N ALA A 113 12.72 15.18 -21.25
CA ALA A 113 13.60 15.06 -20.11
C ALA A 113 14.63 13.92 -20.23
N GLY A 114 14.64 13.22 -21.36
CA GLY A 114 15.56 12.10 -21.63
C GLY A 114 15.44 10.98 -20.59
N ARG A 115 14.21 10.72 -20.08
CA ARG A 115 13.91 9.67 -19.10
C ARG A 115 13.67 8.34 -19.78
N THR A 116 14.30 7.29 -19.29
CA THR A 116 14.13 5.93 -19.77
C THR A 116 13.74 5.04 -18.61
N PRO A 117 13.10 3.86 -18.83
CA PRO A 117 12.84 2.89 -17.75
C PRO A 117 14.08 2.62 -16.88
N ALA A 118 15.23 2.35 -17.48
CA ALA A 118 16.49 2.09 -16.74
C ALA A 118 16.90 3.25 -15.83
N LYS A 119 16.71 4.52 -16.25
CA LYS A 119 17.00 5.69 -15.40
C LYS A 119 15.99 5.82 -14.25
N ILE A 120 14.71 5.50 -14.49
CA ILE A 120 13.68 5.50 -13.46
C ILE A 120 14.00 4.43 -12.42
N GLU A 121 14.27 3.22 -12.86
CA GLU A 121 14.65 2.08 -12.02
C GLU A 121 15.90 2.38 -11.17
N GLN A 122 16.92 2.98 -11.77
CA GLN A 122 18.14 3.37 -11.06
C GLN A 122 17.85 4.40 -9.96
N ASP A 123 17.01 5.41 -10.24
CA ASP A 123 16.67 6.43 -9.25
C ASP A 123 15.80 5.85 -8.13
N LEU A 124 14.85 4.97 -8.44
CA LEU A 124 14.06 4.22 -7.46
C LEU A 124 14.95 3.34 -6.57
N ALA A 125 15.87 2.56 -7.17
CA ALA A 125 16.79 1.70 -6.43
C ALA A 125 17.61 2.50 -5.40
N ARG A 126 18.13 3.65 -5.78
CA ARG A 126 18.88 4.54 -4.87
C ARG A 126 18.03 5.07 -3.72
N MET A 127 16.74 5.35 -3.97
CA MET A 127 15.81 5.75 -2.90
C MET A 127 15.53 4.59 -1.95
N TYR A 128 15.37 3.36 -2.45
CA TYR A 128 15.18 2.16 -1.65
C TYR A 128 16.41 1.89 -0.76
N GLU A 129 17.60 1.94 -1.34
CA GLU A 129 18.87 1.80 -0.61
C GLU A 129 19.03 2.87 0.48
N GLU A 130 18.69 4.15 0.19
CA GLU A 130 18.74 5.23 1.18
C GLU A 130 17.77 4.99 2.33
N ALA A 131 16.52 4.58 2.05
CA ALA A 131 15.54 4.27 3.08
C ALA A 131 16.05 3.15 4.00
N HIS A 132 16.61 2.07 3.45
CA HIS A 132 17.18 0.97 4.23
C HIS A 132 18.38 1.41 5.05
N ARG A 133 19.28 2.23 4.51
CA ARG A 133 20.39 2.79 5.29
C ARG A 133 19.94 3.62 6.48
N ARG A 134 18.75 4.19 6.42
CA ARG A 134 18.09 4.93 7.51
C ARG A 134 17.23 4.06 8.42
N GLY A 135 17.21 2.73 8.21
CA GLY A 135 16.45 1.77 8.99
C GLY A 135 14.96 1.70 8.66
N ALA A 136 14.53 2.34 7.59
CA ALA A 136 13.14 2.32 7.14
C ALA A 136 12.89 1.20 6.13
N LYS A 137 11.78 0.49 6.27
CA LYS A 137 11.25 -0.47 5.32
C LYS A 137 10.66 0.25 4.12
N VAL A 138 10.77 -0.31 2.92
CA VAL A 138 10.27 0.28 1.69
C VAL A 138 8.96 -0.37 1.25
N VAL A 139 7.96 0.46 0.97
CA VAL A 139 6.70 0.08 0.32
C VAL A 139 6.66 0.79 -1.03
N ALA A 140 6.99 0.07 -2.09
CA ALA A 140 6.91 0.62 -3.44
C ALA A 140 5.49 0.50 -4.00
N VAL A 141 5.10 1.47 -4.84
CA VAL A 141 3.83 1.46 -5.56
C VAL A 141 4.13 1.52 -7.05
N THR A 142 3.54 0.61 -7.83
CA THR A 142 3.68 0.65 -9.29
C THR A 142 3.05 1.92 -9.86
N VAL A 143 3.52 2.37 -11.02
CA VAL A 143 2.86 3.44 -11.76
C VAL A 143 1.42 3.03 -12.04
N ALA A 144 0.46 3.88 -11.67
CA ALA A 144 -0.97 3.65 -11.88
C ALA A 144 -1.33 3.67 -13.38
N PRO A 145 -2.51 3.15 -13.79
CA PRO A 145 -2.98 3.28 -15.16
C PRO A 145 -3.14 4.75 -15.56
N TRP A 146 -2.66 5.12 -16.74
CA TRP A 146 -2.72 6.50 -17.24
C TRP A 146 -3.02 6.61 -18.74
N GLY A 147 -3.47 5.50 -19.36
CA GLY A 147 -3.83 5.45 -20.78
C GLY A 147 -4.96 6.39 -21.18
N GLY A 148 -5.79 6.80 -20.21
CA GLY A 148 -6.81 7.84 -20.43
C GLY A 148 -6.23 9.24 -20.67
N PHE A 149 -4.96 9.49 -20.35
CA PHE A 149 -4.25 10.74 -20.64
C PHE A 149 -3.77 10.75 -22.10
N THR A 150 -4.72 10.66 -23.02
CA THR A 150 -4.53 10.34 -24.43
C THR A 150 -3.60 11.28 -25.19
N ARG A 151 -3.47 12.53 -24.76
CA ARG A 151 -2.54 13.51 -25.34
C ARG A 151 -1.08 13.03 -25.28
N TYR A 152 -0.74 12.28 -24.25
CA TYR A 152 0.64 11.89 -23.94
C TYR A 152 0.85 10.37 -23.94
N PHE A 153 -0.21 9.59 -23.80
CA PHE A 153 -0.12 8.15 -23.79
C PHE A 153 -0.03 7.58 -25.21
N ASN A 154 0.86 6.62 -25.41
CA ASN A 154 1.01 5.88 -26.67
C ASN A 154 1.60 4.48 -26.39
N ALA A 155 1.70 3.65 -27.42
CA ALA A 155 2.16 2.26 -27.30
C ALA A 155 3.58 2.14 -26.70
N SER A 156 4.52 3.03 -27.07
CA SER A 156 5.88 3.02 -26.51
C SER A 156 5.88 3.31 -25.03
N ARG A 157 5.13 4.33 -24.58
CA ARG A 157 5.00 4.71 -23.18
C ARG A 157 4.23 3.67 -22.37
N SER A 158 3.27 3.00 -22.98
CA SER A 158 2.62 1.83 -22.38
C SER A 158 3.62 0.72 -22.10
N ALA A 159 4.46 0.37 -23.08
CA ALA A 159 5.49 -0.64 -22.92
C ALA A 159 6.49 -0.26 -21.81
N ALA A 160 6.96 0.99 -21.80
CA ALA A 160 7.86 1.53 -20.76
C ALA A 160 7.20 1.50 -19.37
N THR A 161 5.90 1.81 -19.26
CA THR A 161 5.15 1.70 -17.99
C THR A 161 5.17 0.26 -17.46
N LEU A 162 4.88 -0.70 -18.34
CA LEU A 162 4.89 -2.12 -17.97
C LEU A 162 6.29 -2.63 -17.59
N GLU A 163 7.34 -2.11 -18.23
CA GLU A 163 8.73 -2.42 -17.89
C GLU A 163 9.07 -1.95 -16.48
N VAL A 164 8.87 -0.68 -16.16
CA VAL A 164 9.07 -0.12 -14.83
C VAL A 164 8.24 -0.86 -13.77
N ASN A 165 6.96 -1.13 -14.06
CA ASN A 165 6.09 -1.82 -13.11
C ASN A 165 6.55 -3.26 -12.83
N ARG A 166 6.98 -3.99 -13.86
CA ARG A 166 7.58 -5.33 -13.67
C ARG A 166 8.82 -5.26 -12.80
N TRP A 167 9.70 -4.28 -13.06
CA TRP A 167 10.90 -4.09 -12.24
C TRP A 167 10.55 -3.79 -10.78
N ILE A 168 9.60 -2.87 -10.50
CA ILE A 168 9.16 -2.58 -9.12
C ILE A 168 8.65 -3.84 -8.41
N LEU A 169 7.80 -4.64 -9.07
CA LEU A 169 7.27 -5.87 -8.49
C LEU A 169 8.37 -6.90 -8.23
N ALA A 170 9.34 -7.02 -9.13
CA ALA A 170 10.49 -7.92 -8.97
C ALA A 170 11.38 -7.55 -7.78
N GLN A 171 11.45 -6.28 -7.37
CA GLN A 171 12.22 -5.87 -6.18
C GLN A 171 11.69 -6.53 -4.90
N ARG A 172 10.38 -6.68 -4.75
CA ARG A 172 9.77 -7.42 -3.63
C ARG A 172 10.17 -8.89 -3.67
N ASP A 173 10.09 -9.51 -4.85
CA ASP A 173 10.38 -10.94 -5.00
C ASP A 173 11.86 -11.24 -4.76
N ALA A 174 12.75 -10.29 -5.05
CA ALA A 174 14.17 -10.33 -4.73
C ALA A 174 14.49 -9.91 -3.27
N SER A 175 13.49 -9.62 -2.44
CA SER A 175 13.63 -9.11 -1.07
C SER A 175 14.45 -7.81 -0.97
N ALA A 176 14.48 -7.03 -2.04
CA ALA A 176 15.11 -5.72 -2.06
C ALA A 176 14.21 -4.61 -1.49
N ILE A 177 12.93 -4.90 -1.30
CA ILE A 177 11.93 -4.06 -0.61
C ILE A 177 10.97 -4.95 0.17
N GLU A 178 10.28 -4.39 1.16
CA GLU A 178 9.35 -5.14 2.02
C GLU A 178 8.01 -5.42 1.35
N ALA A 179 7.52 -4.49 0.53
CA ALA A 179 6.26 -4.66 -0.19
C ALA A 179 6.22 -3.90 -1.51
N ALA A 180 5.45 -4.41 -2.46
CA ALA A 180 5.09 -3.72 -3.68
C ALA A 180 3.57 -3.78 -3.86
N VAL A 181 2.93 -2.60 -3.91
CA VAL A 181 1.49 -2.48 -4.17
C VAL A 181 1.28 -2.25 -5.66
N ASP A 182 0.62 -3.18 -6.33
CA ASP A 182 0.35 -3.12 -7.76
C ASP A 182 -0.84 -2.19 -8.06
N ALA A 183 -0.59 -0.88 -8.05
CA ALA A 183 -1.60 0.14 -8.35
C ALA A 183 -2.09 0.04 -9.80
N TYR A 184 -1.25 -0.41 -10.73
CA TYR A 184 -1.62 -0.58 -12.13
C TYR A 184 -2.76 -1.60 -12.29
N LYS A 185 -2.63 -2.76 -11.68
CA LYS A 185 -3.67 -3.79 -11.66
C LYS A 185 -4.86 -3.39 -10.77
N LEU A 186 -4.59 -2.74 -9.64
CA LEU A 186 -5.59 -2.42 -8.62
C LEU A 186 -6.62 -1.39 -9.10
N LEU A 187 -6.16 -0.40 -9.90
CA LEU A 187 -6.96 0.76 -10.29
C LEU A 187 -7.50 0.66 -11.73
N SER A 188 -7.19 -0.41 -12.45
CA SER A 188 -7.76 -0.69 -13.78
C SER A 188 -8.96 -1.65 -13.70
N CYS A 189 -9.84 -1.57 -14.69
CA CYS A 189 -10.90 -2.55 -14.95
C CYS A 189 -11.24 -2.55 -16.45
N GLY A 190 -11.31 -3.73 -17.05
CA GLY A 190 -11.49 -3.88 -18.50
C GLY A 190 -10.18 -3.64 -19.25
N ASP A 191 -9.93 -2.43 -19.70
CA ASP A 191 -8.63 -2.04 -20.29
C ASP A 191 -7.60 -1.81 -19.16
N PRO A 192 -6.51 -2.62 -19.11
CA PRO A 192 -5.51 -2.48 -18.04
C PRO A 192 -4.71 -1.17 -18.09
N THR A 193 -4.72 -0.46 -19.23
CA THR A 193 -3.98 0.79 -19.40
C THR A 193 -4.70 2.00 -18.81
N THR A 194 -6.02 1.90 -18.56
CA THR A 194 -6.86 3.02 -18.12
C THR A 194 -7.39 2.82 -16.70
N LEU A 195 -7.61 3.93 -16.01
CA LEU A 195 -8.31 3.92 -14.73
C LEU A 195 -9.73 3.39 -14.90
N CYS A 196 -10.20 2.61 -13.93
CA CYS A 196 -11.63 2.33 -13.81
C CYS A 196 -12.43 3.62 -13.82
N PRO A 197 -13.55 3.72 -14.56
CA PRO A 197 -14.35 4.96 -14.62
C PRO A 197 -14.76 5.49 -13.25
N SER A 198 -15.08 4.61 -12.30
CA SER A 198 -15.42 4.99 -10.92
C SER A 198 -14.25 5.61 -10.16
N TYR A 199 -13.02 5.26 -10.50
CA TYR A 199 -11.81 5.81 -9.86
C TYR A 199 -11.33 7.11 -10.51
N ALA A 200 -11.69 7.35 -11.77
CA ALA A 200 -11.30 8.57 -12.50
C ALA A 200 -12.10 9.82 -12.09
N VAL A 201 -13.21 9.67 -11.36
CA VAL A 201 -14.05 10.79 -10.92
C VAL A 201 -13.45 11.47 -9.69
N PRO A 202 -13.45 12.81 -9.59
CA PRO A 202 -14.03 13.80 -10.51
C PRO A 202 -13.10 14.27 -11.63
N ASN A 203 -11.81 13.91 -11.61
CA ASN A 203 -10.75 14.55 -12.40
C ASN A 203 -10.92 14.35 -13.93
N LYS A 204 -11.26 13.14 -14.38
CA LYS A 204 -11.53 12.80 -15.79
C LYS A 204 -10.41 13.15 -16.78
N ASP A 205 -9.20 13.40 -16.29
CA ASP A 205 -8.02 13.69 -17.14
C ASP A 205 -7.30 12.43 -17.64
N GLY A 206 -7.72 11.26 -17.11
CA GLY A 206 -7.16 9.97 -17.48
C GLY A 206 -5.85 9.62 -16.78
N LEU A 207 -5.41 10.44 -15.81
CA LEU A 207 -4.18 10.27 -15.03
C LEU A 207 -4.47 10.28 -13.54
N HIS A 208 -5.15 11.31 -13.03
CA HIS A 208 -5.39 11.50 -11.61
C HIS A 208 -6.68 10.78 -11.19
N PHE A 209 -6.56 9.84 -10.26
CA PHE A 209 -7.72 9.17 -9.70
C PHE A 209 -8.29 9.98 -8.51
N GLY A 210 -9.59 9.83 -8.29
CA GLY A 210 -10.32 10.51 -7.22
C GLY A 210 -10.40 9.69 -5.94
N ASP A 211 -11.35 10.06 -5.06
CA ASP A 211 -11.47 9.51 -3.71
C ASP A 211 -11.59 7.99 -3.66
N GLU A 212 -12.41 7.41 -4.55
CA GLU A 212 -12.58 5.95 -4.57
C GLU A 212 -11.30 5.23 -5.00
N GLY A 213 -10.52 5.80 -5.93
CA GLY A 213 -9.21 5.27 -6.29
C GLY A 213 -8.20 5.35 -5.14
N HIS A 214 -8.16 6.49 -4.44
CA HIS A 214 -7.34 6.65 -3.25
C HIS A 214 -7.74 5.71 -2.11
N LYS A 215 -9.03 5.55 -1.87
CA LYS A 215 -9.56 4.61 -0.90
C LYS A 215 -9.14 3.17 -1.24
N ARG A 216 -9.31 2.76 -2.49
CA ARG A 216 -8.91 1.44 -2.96
C ARG A 216 -7.41 1.18 -2.77
N LEU A 217 -6.57 2.18 -3.05
CA LEU A 217 -5.13 2.10 -2.84
C LEU A 217 -4.78 1.99 -1.35
N GLY A 218 -5.42 2.81 -0.50
CA GLY A 218 -5.23 2.76 0.95
C GLY A 218 -5.67 1.43 1.56
N GLU A 219 -6.79 0.86 1.13
CA GLU A 219 -7.26 -0.46 1.56
C GLU A 219 -6.26 -1.57 1.21
N ALA A 220 -5.69 -1.52 0.01
CA ALA A 220 -4.66 -2.48 -0.40
C ALA A 220 -3.39 -2.36 0.43
N MET A 221 -2.91 -1.13 0.71
CA MET A 221 -1.77 -0.89 1.59
C MET A 221 -2.04 -1.37 3.01
N LEU A 222 -3.23 -1.10 3.54
CA LEU A 222 -3.64 -1.57 4.86
C LEU A 222 -3.59 -3.09 4.95
N ALA A 223 -4.19 -3.78 3.99
CA ALA A 223 -4.25 -5.24 3.98
C ALA A 223 -2.89 -5.91 3.78
N GLN A 224 -2.04 -5.35 2.91
CA GLN A 224 -0.77 -5.98 2.53
C GLN A 224 0.39 -5.63 3.46
N VAL A 225 0.37 -4.43 4.08
CA VAL A 225 1.53 -3.90 4.81
C VAL A 225 1.19 -3.48 6.24
N PHE A 226 0.06 -2.78 6.43
CA PHE A 226 -0.24 -2.08 7.67
C PHE A 226 -1.36 -2.75 8.48
N SER A 227 -1.66 -4.02 8.26
CA SER A 227 -2.72 -4.74 8.97
C SER A 227 -2.50 -4.80 10.49
N SER A 228 -1.25 -4.79 10.95
CA SER A 228 -0.90 -4.83 12.38
C SER A 228 -1.12 -3.52 13.12
N CYS A 229 -1.30 -2.37 12.42
CA CYS A 229 -1.59 -1.09 13.06
C CYS A 229 -3.10 -0.78 13.15
N ALA A 230 -3.94 -1.60 12.50
CA ALA A 230 -5.38 -1.39 12.39
C ALA A 230 -6.21 -1.99 13.55
#